data_3a05d8ed60bf5b8abcb7a4f9031761d6
#
_entry.id   3a05d8ed60bf5b8abcb7a4f9031761d6
#
_cell.length_a   1.000
_cell.length_b   1.000
_cell.length_c   1.000
_cell.angle_alpha   90.00
_cell.angle_beta   90.00
_cell.angle_gamma   90.00
#
_symmetry.space_group_name_H-M   'P 1'
#
loop_
_entity.id
_entity.type
_entity.pdbx_description
1 polymer ?
#
loop_
_entity_poly.entity_id
_entity_poly.type
_entity_poly.pdbx_seq_one_letter_code
_entity_poly.pdbx_strand_id
1 'polypeptide(L)'
;MTVIERTRQQLDPAGSTGVAPVAIFLAIGAFLYAVFMTVRGQSEISNPIFASLALALLAIAGLMLISASSPNRAPLTERTHAAIHAIAVLAILCEAVGQWGSNAYIRDDWGPATLGILLVALGPYRPAREIAVGGVCSAISIGILTYFEVPSLVTSGPALAFIALAVTPMLALCFSAAMFSDGVVASIERWQKRAQAASVSLVHEFREGIARSVQQDRVTILNRDVLPFFTEVLARDTITDADRERARTIADSIRRVMVEEVDRSWLEALMELTGVERTNRPGAARVVVDDPHRAASAMTVAQRTAIRALFVAFADHPGFTRDHLRIALSDQGDLNSGVITAQVPVTDSVMRSTFAPFFAVMRAVFTNLEVEFVQSELTLRFSYDHD
;
A
#
# COMPACT_ATOMS: atom_id res chain seq x y z
N MET A 1 -7.99 25.94 9.81
CA MET A 1 -7.73 24.48 9.73
C MET A 1 -6.43 24.31 8.97
N THR A 2 -5.36 23.94 9.66
CA THR A 2 -4.09 23.59 9.01
C THR A 2 -4.30 22.26 8.30
N VAL A 3 -4.28 22.29 6.96
CA VAL A 3 -4.28 21.08 6.15
C VAL A 3 -2.97 20.34 6.49
N ILE A 4 -3.07 19.21 7.20
CA ILE A 4 -1.91 18.35 7.44
C ILE A 4 -1.59 17.69 6.11
N GLU A 5 -0.55 18.19 5.44
CA GLU A 5 -0.05 17.60 4.20
C GLU A 5 0.49 16.20 4.51
N ARG A 6 -0.04 15.22 3.80
CA ARG A 6 0.39 13.81 3.93
C ARG A 6 1.67 13.61 3.12
N THR A 7 2.54 12.76 3.64
CA THR A 7 3.76 12.35 2.93
C THR A 7 3.56 11.01 2.25
N ARG A 8 4.36 10.70 1.22
CA ARG A 8 4.39 9.37 0.60
C ARG A 8 4.61 8.27 1.64
N GLN A 9 5.52 8.50 2.59
CA GLN A 9 5.85 7.53 3.63
C GLN A 9 4.66 7.20 4.54
N GLN A 10 3.73 8.15 4.75
CA GLN A 10 2.49 7.94 5.50
C GLN A 10 1.41 7.24 4.68
N LEU A 11 1.34 7.51 3.37
CA LEU A 11 0.34 6.92 2.48
C LEU A 11 0.71 5.52 2.01
N ASP A 12 2.01 5.26 1.81
CA ASP A 12 2.54 3.98 1.34
C ASP A 12 3.86 3.64 2.06
N PRO A 13 3.77 3.13 3.31
CA PRO A 13 4.95 2.76 4.08
C PRO A 13 5.80 1.68 3.41
N ALA A 14 5.17 0.72 2.74
CA ALA A 14 5.86 -0.37 2.06
C ALA A 14 6.61 0.13 0.81
N GLY A 15 6.00 1.01 0.00
CA GLY A 15 6.65 1.60 -1.16
C GLY A 15 7.79 2.56 -0.82
N SER A 16 7.86 3.05 0.42
CA SER A 16 8.97 3.90 0.89
C SER A 16 10.30 3.14 0.99
N THR A 17 10.26 1.81 1.16
CA THR A 17 11.47 0.97 1.21
C THR A 17 12.25 0.98 -0.10
N GLY A 18 11.54 1.06 -1.24
CA GLY A 18 12.14 1.12 -2.57
C GLY A 18 12.84 2.45 -2.89
N VAL A 19 12.61 3.51 -2.10
CA VAL A 19 13.18 4.84 -2.32
C VAL A 19 14.42 5.09 -1.47
N ALA A 20 14.59 4.37 -0.36
CA ALA A 20 15.74 4.52 0.53
C ALA A 20 17.09 4.41 -0.21
N PRO A 21 17.32 3.49 -1.16
CA PRO A 21 18.55 3.43 -1.94
C PRO A 21 18.84 4.70 -2.74
N VAL A 22 17.81 5.38 -3.25
CA VAL A 22 17.95 6.64 -4.00
C VAL A 22 18.45 7.75 -3.09
N ALA A 23 17.90 7.87 -1.88
CA ALA A 23 18.34 8.85 -0.90
C ALA A 23 19.81 8.62 -0.49
N ILE A 24 20.21 7.36 -0.31
CA ILE A 24 21.59 6.98 -0.02
C ILE A 24 22.51 7.38 -1.17
N PHE A 25 22.15 7.03 -2.41
CA PHE A 25 22.92 7.36 -3.60
C PHE A 25 23.09 8.88 -3.76
N LEU A 26 22.04 9.66 -3.58
CA LEU A 26 22.08 11.13 -3.68
C LEU A 26 22.94 11.75 -2.56
N ALA A 27 22.83 11.26 -1.32
CA ALA A 27 23.64 11.77 -0.22
C ALA A 27 25.13 11.48 -0.43
N ILE A 28 25.48 10.27 -0.85
CA ILE A 28 26.88 9.92 -1.18
C ILE A 28 27.37 10.72 -2.38
N GLY A 29 26.56 10.84 -3.43
CA GLY A 29 26.89 11.62 -4.63
C GLY A 29 27.14 13.10 -4.32
N ALA A 30 26.32 13.72 -3.46
CA ALA A 30 26.51 15.09 -3.00
C ALA A 30 27.85 15.25 -2.25
N PHE A 31 28.15 14.32 -1.35
CA PHE A 31 29.42 14.34 -0.61
C PHE A 31 30.63 14.18 -1.53
N LEU A 32 30.59 13.19 -2.43
CA LEU A 32 31.69 12.96 -3.39
C LEU A 32 31.89 14.15 -4.33
N TYR A 33 30.79 14.78 -4.76
CA TYR A 33 30.86 16.02 -5.54
C TYR A 33 31.53 17.15 -4.77
N ALA A 34 31.15 17.35 -3.48
CA ALA A 34 31.79 18.37 -2.63
C ALA A 34 33.30 18.11 -2.44
N VAL A 35 33.68 16.87 -2.18
CA VAL A 35 35.11 16.48 -2.08
C VAL A 35 35.85 16.75 -3.39
N PHE A 36 35.29 16.37 -4.52
CA PHE A 36 35.87 16.60 -5.85
C PHE A 36 36.05 18.09 -6.10
N MET A 37 35.06 18.94 -5.83
CA MET A 37 35.15 20.39 -6.04
C MET A 37 36.14 21.04 -5.08
N THR A 38 36.20 20.60 -3.82
CA THR A 38 37.20 21.09 -2.83
C THR A 38 38.65 20.75 -3.26
N VAL A 39 38.88 19.53 -3.78
CA VAL A 39 40.17 19.13 -4.29
C VAL A 39 40.56 19.91 -5.55
N ARG A 40 39.58 20.11 -6.46
CA ARG A 40 39.81 20.88 -7.68
C ARG A 40 40.09 22.37 -7.38
N GLY A 41 39.41 22.96 -6.41
CA GLY A 41 39.56 24.36 -5.98
C GLY A 41 40.62 24.56 -4.89
N GLN A 42 41.60 23.68 -4.71
CA GLN A 42 42.58 23.79 -3.65
C GLN A 42 43.31 25.14 -3.61
N SER A 43 43.55 25.76 -4.76
CA SER A 43 44.19 27.10 -4.88
C SER A 43 43.33 28.23 -4.34
N GLU A 44 42.04 28.01 -4.18
CA GLU A 44 41.07 29.01 -3.69
C GLU A 44 40.80 28.84 -2.18
N ILE A 45 41.38 27.83 -1.52
CA ILE A 45 41.22 27.63 -0.10
C ILE A 45 42.17 28.52 0.69
N SER A 46 41.61 29.56 1.29
CA SER A 46 42.32 30.47 2.19
C SER A 46 42.45 29.88 3.61
N ASN A 47 41.40 29.15 4.05
CA ASN A 47 41.41 28.54 5.38
C ASN A 47 41.01 27.04 5.32
N PRO A 48 42.00 26.14 5.38
CA PRO A 48 41.74 24.68 5.26
C PRO A 48 40.96 24.09 6.44
N ILE A 49 40.94 24.76 7.60
CA ILE A 49 40.17 24.29 8.76
C ILE A 49 38.69 24.42 8.46
N PHE A 50 38.25 25.56 7.94
CA PHE A 50 36.84 25.79 7.58
C PHE A 50 36.44 24.92 6.38
N ALA A 51 37.30 24.72 5.39
CA ALA A 51 37.04 23.82 4.27
C ALA A 51 36.82 22.36 4.75
N SER A 52 37.67 21.88 5.68
CA SER A 52 37.49 20.54 6.27
C SER A 52 36.25 20.43 7.13
N LEU A 53 35.90 21.49 7.89
CA LEU A 53 34.72 21.53 8.72
C LEU A 53 33.46 21.53 7.84
N ALA A 54 33.45 22.21 6.70
CA ALA A 54 32.37 22.21 5.73
C ALA A 54 32.08 20.79 5.21
N LEU A 55 33.11 20.04 4.80
CA LEU A 55 32.97 18.66 4.37
C LEU A 55 32.49 17.74 5.51
N ALA A 56 32.97 17.93 6.74
CA ALA A 56 32.53 17.17 7.90
C ALA A 56 31.05 17.41 8.21
N LEU A 57 30.59 18.65 8.17
CA LEU A 57 29.19 19.02 8.37
C LEU A 57 28.30 18.43 7.25
N LEU A 58 28.72 18.50 5.99
CA LEU A 58 28.00 17.89 4.89
C LEU A 58 27.88 16.37 5.06
N ALA A 59 28.97 15.70 5.49
CA ALA A 59 28.96 14.28 5.80
C ALA A 59 27.95 13.95 6.92
N ILE A 60 27.91 14.76 7.98
CA ILE A 60 26.94 14.59 9.07
C ILE A 60 25.51 14.76 8.54
N ALA A 61 25.23 15.80 7.74
CA ALA A 61 23.90 15.99 7.14
C ALA A 61 23.48 14.80 6.27
N GLY A 62 24.41 14.28 5.44
CA GLY A 62 24.18 13.10 4.61
C GLY A 62 23.94 11.84 5.42
N LEU A 63 24.72 11.58 6.48
CA LEU A 63 24.52 10.43 7.38
C LEU A 63 23.20 10.53 8.13
N MET A 64 22.81 11.72 8.57
CA MET A 64 21.50 11.94 9.20
C MET A 64 20.37 11.64 8.20
N LEU A 65 20.48 12.08 6.95
CA LEU A 65 19.51 11.79 5.91
C LEU A 65 19.40 10.27 5.64
N ILE A 66 20.52 9.59 5.45
CA ILE A 66 20.58 8.12 5.25
C ILE A 66 19.93 7.39 6.43
N SER A 67 20.28 7.78 7.65
CA SER A 67 19.74 7.18 8.87
C SER A 67 18.22 7.41 8.99
N ALA A 68 17.74 8.63 8.68
CA ALA A 68 16.35 9.01 8.78
C ALA A 68 15.46 8.47 7.65
N SER A 69 16.06 8.20 6.47
CA SER A 69 15.35 7.57 5.35
C SER A 69 15.14 6.06 5.52
N SER A 70 15.79 5.46 6.54
CA SER A 70 15.64 4.03 6.85
C SER A 70 14.20 3.67 7.23
N PRO A 71 13.64 2.57 6.70
CA PRO A 71 12.28 2.11 7.03
C PRO A 71 12.05 1.90 8.54
N ASN A 72 13.09 1.52 9.26
CA ASN A 72 13.02 1.26 10.70
C ASN A 72 12.85 2.53 11.56
N ARG A 73 13.10 3.70 10.98
CA ARG A 73 12.99 5.01 11.65
C ARG A 73 11.88 5.90 11.08
N ALA A 74 11.03 5.33 10.22
CA ALA A 74 9.89 6.04 9.65
C ALA A 74 8.86 6.44 10.75
N PRO A 75 8.19 7.59 10.58
CA PRO A 75 8.33 8.59 9.53
C PRO A 75 9.45 9.60 9.83
N LEU A 76 10.10 10.14 8.77
CA LEU A 76 11.05 11.23 8.89
C LEU A 76 10.35 12.46 9.46
N THR A 77 10.81 12.98 10.62
CA THR A 77 10.13 14.05 11.34
C THR A 77 10.52 15.44 10.81
N GLU A 78 9.67 16.45 11.06
CA GLU A 78 9.96 17.85 10.76
C GLU A 78 11.25 18.34 11.44
N ARG A 79 11.48 17.92 12.69
CA ARG A 79 12.69 18.28 13.45
C ARG A 79 13.95 17.72 12.80
N THR A 80 13.90 16.49 12.34
CA THR A 80 15.02 15.85 11.64
C THR A 80 15.29 16.54 10.31
N HIS A 81 14.25 16.89 9.55
CA HIS A 81 14.35 17.67 8.32
C HIS A 81 15.03 19.03 8.59
N ALA A 82 14.53 19.78 9.56
CA ALA A 82 15.09 21.09 9.92
C ALA A 82 16.57 20.98 10.37
N ALA A 83 16.93 19.92 11.13
CA ALA A 83 18.30 19.70 11.56
C ALA A 83 19.24 19.41 10.38
N ILE A 84 18.83 18.50 9.46
CA ILE A 84 19.62 18.21 8.24
C ILE A 84 19.83 19.49 7.44
N HIS A 85 18.76 20.29 7.28
CA HIS A 85 18.80 21.53 6.53
C HIS A 85 19.72 22.58 7.18
N ALA A 86 19.62 22.79 8.49
CA ALA A 86 20.44 23.72 9.23
C ALA A 86 21.94 23.34 9.18
N ILE A 87 22.27 22.05 9.31
CA ILE A 87 23.63 21.55 9.23
C ILE A 87 24.20 21.74 7.80
N ALA A 88 23.39 21.49 6.77
CA ALA A 88 23.81 21.69 5.39
C ALA A 88 24.04 23.18 5.07
N VAL A 89 23.19 24.09 5.55
CA VAL A 89 23.41 25.54 5.44
C VAL A 89 24.68 25.97 6.19
N LEU A 90 24.91 25.42 7.39
CA LEU A 90 26.14 25.70 8.14
C LEU A 90 27.39 25.19 7.39
N ALA A 91 27.29 24.06 6.69
CA ALA A 91 28.37 23.56 5.83
C ALA A 91 28.69 24.58 4.71
N ILE A 92 27.67 25.15 4.07
CA ILE A 92 27.84 26.20 3.04
C ILE A 92 28.53 27.46 3.62
N LEU A 93 28.11 27.88 4.82
CA LEU A 93 28.75 29.00 5.50
C LEU A 93 30.23 28.74 5.77
N CYS A 94 30.57 27.52 6.21
CA CYS A 94 31.99 27.14 6.43
C CYS A 94 32.78 27.04 5.13
N GLU A 95 32.16 26.57 4.03
CA GLU A 95 32.78 26.60 2.70
C GLU A 95 33.15 28.01 2.29
N ALA A 96 32.22 28.94 2.31
CA ALA A 96 32.42 30.32 1.93
C ALA A 96 33.51 31.02 2.80
N VAL A 97 33.49 30.77 4.12
CA VAL A 97 34.56 31.27 5.01
C VAL A 97 35.92 30.62 4.68
N GLY A 98 35.90 29.34 4.26
CA GLY A 98 37.12 28.61 3.84
C GLY A 98 37.78 29.21 2.60
N GLN A 99 37.00 29.83 1.72
CA GLN A 99 37.46 30.41 0.45
C GLN A 99 37.49 31.95 0.47
N TRP A 100 37.17 32.57 1.61
CA TRP A 100 37.06 34.04 1.71
C TRP A 100 38.30 34.78 1.23
N GLY A 101 38.06 35.65 0.25
CA GLY A 101 39.13 36.51 -0.34
C GLY A 101 39.96 35.82 -1.43
N SER A 102 39.76 34.54 -1.69
CA SER A 102 40.49 33.78 -2.72
C SER A 102 39.57 33.06 -3.72
N ASN A 103 38.24 33.10 -3.51
CA ASN A 103 37.26 32.55 -4.41
C ASN A 103 37.27 33.27 -5.78
N ALA A 104 37.57 32.53 -6.84
CA ALA A 104 37.62 33.06 -8.20
C ALA A 104 36.25 32.98 -8.91
N TYR A 105 35.52 31.91 -8.64
CA TYR A 105 34.25 31.66 -9.35
C TYR A 105 33.20 31.07 -8.44
N ILE A 106 32.21 31.83 -8.03
CA ILE A 106 31.02 31.35 -7.27
C ILE A 106 30.35 30.11 -7.90
N ARG A 107 30.45 29.97 -9.23
CA ARG A 107 29.94 28.84 -9.95
C ARG A 107 30.53 27.50 -9.49
N ASP A 108 31.77 27.52 -9.03
CA ASP A 108 32.52 26.32 -8.65
C ASP A 108 32.31 25.97 -7.16
N ASP A 109 31.56 26.79 -6.40
CA ASP A 109 31.15 26.48 -5.04
C ASP A 109 30.18 25.29 -5.03
N TRP A 110 30.49 24.28 -4.26
CA TRP A 110 29.69 23.05 -4.21
C TRP A 110 28.45 23.15 -3.30
N GLY A 111 28.46 24.09 -2.36
CA GLY A 111 27.42 24.18 -1.32
C GLY A 111 25.98 24.27 -1.84
N PRO A 112 25.65 25.23 -2.71
CA PRO A 112 24.29 25.37 -3.23
C PRO A 112 23.81 24.13 -3.99
N ALA A 113 24.70 23.52 -4.79
CA ALA A 113 24.37 22.31 -5.56
C ALA A 113 24.12 21.10 -4.66
N THR A 114 24.99 20.89 -3.64
CA THR A 114 24.82 19.76 -2.70
C THR A 114 23.55 19.89 -1.86
N LEU A 115 23.23 21.10 -1.38
CA LEU A 115 21.97 21.34 -0.68
C LEU A 115 20.77 21.02 -1.58
N GLY A 116 20.80 21.44 -2.84
CA GLY A 116 19.76 21.10 -3.82
C GLY A 116 19.59 19.58 -3.98
N ILE A 117 20.70 18.84 -4.07
CA ILE A 117 20.68 17.36 -4.16
C ILE A 117 20.08 16.74 -2.89
N LEU A 118 20.45 17.24 -1.69
CA LEU A 118 19.87 16.75 -0.43
C LEU A 118 18.36 17.03 -0.35
N LEU A 119 17.88 18.18 -0.87
CA LEU A 119 16.46 18.49 -0.96
C LEU A 119 15.72 17.55 -1.91
N VAL A 120 16.33 17.17 -3.03
CA VAL A 120 15.77 16.14 -3.93
C VAL A 120 15.65 14.80 -3.20
N ALA A 121 16.66 14.42 -2.42
CA ALA A 121 16.64 13.19 -1.63
C ALA A 121 15.55 13.20 -0.53
N LEU A 122 15.18 14.37 -0.02
CA LEU A 122 14.10 14.55 0.96
C LEU A 122 12.70 14.55 0.33
N GLY A 123 12.58 14.76 -0.98
CA GLY A 123 11.31 14.85 -1.70
C GLY A 123 10.30 13.75 -1.39
N PRO A 124 10.69 12.47 -1.35
CA PRO A 124 9.76 11.37 -1.04
C PRO A 124 9.31 11.31 0.42
N TYR A 125 9.99 12.00 1.33
CA TYR A 125 9.82 11.85 2.79
C TYR A 125 9.12 13.04 3.44
N ARG A 126 9.17 14.22 2.81
CA ARG A 126 8.62 15.45 3.41
C ARG A 126 7.58 16.10 2.51
N PRO A 127 6.62 16.86 3.10
CA PRO A 127 5.63 17.61 2.34
C PRO A 127 6.26 18.64 1.41
N ALA A 128 5.67 18.83 0.24
CA ALA A 128 6.14 19.77 -0.77
C ALA A 128 6.34 21.20 -0.21
N ARG A 129 5.40 21.63 0.65
CA ARG A 129 5.46 22.97 1.28
C ARG A 129 6.69 23.14 2.16
N GLU A 130 7.04 22.14 2.98
CA GLU A 130 8.21 22.21 3.86
C GLU A 130 9.52 22.27 3.06
N ILE A 131 9.61 21.48 1.98
CA ILE A 131 10.76 21.50 1.09
C ILE A 131 10.90 22.89 0.44
N ALA A 132 9.79 23.42 -0.10
CA ALA A 132 9.79 24.73 -0.75
C ALA A 132 10.15 25.87 0.22
N VAL A 133 9.57 25.89 1.42
CA VAL A 133 9.87 26.90 2.44
C VAL A 133 11.32 26.81 2.88
N GLY A 134 11.81 25.59 3.20
CA GLY A 134 13.21 25.38 3.55
C GLY A 134 14.17 25.85 2.45
N GLY A 135 13.87 25.50 1.19
CA GLY A 135 14.66 25.94 0.04
C GLY A 135 14.69 27.45 -0.14
N VAL A 136 13.54 28.13 0.01
CA VAL A 136 13.47 29.58 -0.06
C VAL A 136 14.27 30.23 1.09
N CYS A 137 14.14 29.73 2.31
CA CYS A 137 14.93 30.23 3.45
C CYS A 137 16.44 30.07 3.21
N SER A 138 16.85 28.91 2.65
CA SER A 138 18.25 28.70 2.30
C SER A 138 18.71 29.60 1.16
N ALA A 139 17.88 29.82 0.15
CA ALA A 139 18.18 30.77 -0.95
C ALA A 139 18.43 32.19 -0.45
N ILE A 140 17.62 32.64 0.50
CA ILE A 140 17.82 33.93 1.15
C ILE A 140 19.15 33.97 1.91
N SER A 141 19.44 32.90 2.69
CA SER A 141 20.69 32.78 3.47
C SER A 141 21.93 32.77 2.57
N ILE A 142 21.91 31.97 1.49
CA ILE A 142 22.98 31.90 0.49
C ILE A 142 23.12 33.26 -0.24
N GLY A 143 22.00 33.89 -0.63
CA GLY A 143 22.00 35.18 -1.30
C GLY A 143 22.61 36.28 -0.43
N ILE A 144 22.30 36.32 0.87
CA ILE A 144 22.92 37.22 1.83
C ILE A 144 24.42 36.95 1.96
N LEU A 145 24.80 35.69 2.11
CA LEU A 145 26.21 35.27 2.19
C LEU A 145 26.98 35.72 0.95
N THR A 146 26.49 35.41 -0.23
CA THR A 146 27.07 35.79 -1.51
C THR A 146 27.20 37.32 -1.64
N TYR A 147 26.17 38.09 -1.20
CA TYR A 147 26.23 39.53 -1.23
C TYR A 147 27.43 40.08 -0.43
N PHE A 148 27.70 39.53 0.76
CA PHE A 148 28.85 39.93 1.58
C PHE A 148 30.18 39.41 1.02
N GLU A 149 30.19 38.33 0.27
CA GLU A 149 31.37 37.75 -0.35
C GLU A 149 31.80 38.49 -1.62
N VAL A 150 30.85 39.11 -2.37
CA VAL A 150 31.13 39.81 -3.64
C VAL A 150 32.33 40.77 -3.59
N PRO A 151 32.51 41.61 -2.54
CA PRO A 151 33.67 42.51 -2.50
C PRO A 151 35.02 41.82 -2.39
N SER A 152 35.04 40.55 -1.94
CA SER A 152 36.23 39.76 -1.75
C SER A 152 36.53 38.78 -2.90
N LEU A 153 35.65 38.68 -3.90
CA LEU A 153 35.84 37.82 -5.07
C LEU A 153 36.97 38.34 -5.96
N VAL A 154 37.70 37.41 -6.52
CA VAL A 154 38.75 37.72 -7.52
C VAL A 154 38.10 38.27 -8.81
N THR A 155 36.92 37.80 -9.16
CA THR A 155 36.17 38.22 -10.36
C THR A 155 35.23 39.41 -10.04
N SER A 156 35.31 40.48 -10.77
CA SER A 156 34.44 41.63 -10.58
C SER A 156 33.15 41.50 -11.39
N GLY A 157 32.00 41.84 -10.79
CA GLY A 157 30.70 41.82 -11.46
C GLY A 157 29.59 42.37 -10.59
N PRO A 158 28.36 42.49 -11.15
CA PRO A 158 27.19 42.92 -10.37
C PRO A 158 26.82 41.88 -9.31
N ALA A 159 26.62 42.30 -8.06
CA ALA A 159 26.23 41.39 -6.95
C ALA A 159 25.02 40.54 -7.27
N LEU A 160 24.00 41.08 -7.95
CA LEU A 160 22.80 40.36 -8.36
C LEU A 160 23.09 39.17 -9.31
N ALA A 161 24.12 39.29 -10.19
CA ALA A 161 24.49 38.20 -11.08
C ALA A 161 25.10 37.03 -10.30
N PHE A 162 25.97 37.31 -9.33
CA PHE A 162 26.57 36.30 -8.46
C PHE A 162 25.54 35.65 -7.55
N ILE A 163 24.61 36.42 -6.96
CA ILE A 163 23.50 35.86 -6.18
C ILE A 163 22.62 34.98 -7.04
N ALA A 164 22.25 35.42 -8.24
CA ALA A 164 21.45 34.59 -9.14
C ALA A 164 22.17 33.28 -9.51
N LEU A 165 23.48 33.34 -9.77
CA LEU A 165 24.28 32.19 -10.12
C LEU A 165 24.36 31.16 -8.97
N ALA A 166 24.54 31.64 -7.73
CA ALA A 166 24.58 30.77 -6.54
C ALA A 166 23.24 30.13 -6.21
N VAL A 167 22.14 30.88 -6.29
CA VAL A 167 20.82 30.50 -5.78
C VAL A 167 20.02 29.70 -6.80
N THR A 168 20.13 29.97 -8.11
CA THR A 168 19.26 29.38 -9.15
C THR A 168 19.36 27.85 -9.22
N PRO A 169 20.55 27.23 -9.24
CA PRO A 169 20.63 25.75 -9.32
C PRO A 169 19.97 25.06 -8.12
N MET A 170 20.18 25.59 -6.93
CA MET A 170 19.60 25.07 -5.69
C MET A 170 18.08 25.20 -5.70
N LEU A 171 17.54 26.39 -6.07
CA LEU A 171 16.09 26.59 -6.16
C LEU A 171 15.45 25.70 -7.23
N ALA A 172 16.10 25.52 -8.38
CA ALA A 172 15.61 24.63 -9.42
C ALA A 172 15.45 23.19 -8.90
N LEU A 173 16.44 22.66 -8.18
CA LEU A 173 16.38 21.34 -7.56
C LEU A 173 15.32 21.30 -6.44
N CYS A 174 15.26 22.34 -5.61
CA CYS A 174 14.27 22.46 -4.52
C CYS A 174 12.83 22.41 -5.03
N PHE A 175 12.49 23.25 -6.01
CA PHE A 175 11.13 23.26 -6.56
C PHE A 175 10.81 21.99 -7.33
N SER A 176 11.79 21.40 -8.03
CA SER A 176 11.62 20.08 -8.66
C SER A 176 11.31 19.01 -7.63
N ALA A 177 12.00 19.00 -6.48
CA ALA A 177 11.73 18.08 -5.37
C ALA A 177 10.34 18.30 -4.76
N ALA A 178 9.94 19.54 -4.57
CA ALA A 178 8.62 19.88 -4.04
C ALA A 178 7.50 19.44 -5.01
N MET A 179 7.64 19.73 -6.31
CA MET A 179 6.67 19.30 -7.34
C MET A 179 6.62 17.76 -7.44
N PHE A 180 7.75 17.08 -7.33
CA PHE A 180 7.81 15.61 -7.30
C PHE A 180 7.06 15.08 -6.09
N SER A 181 7.31 15.62 -4.88
CA SER A 181 6.62 15.22 -3.65
C SER A 181 5.10 15.34 -3.79
N ASP A 182 4.61 16.49 -4.24
CA ASP A 182 3.17 16.75 -4.45
C ASP A 182 2.58 15.82 -5.51
N GLY A 183 3.26 15.67 -6.65
CA GLY A 183 2.82 14.81 -7.75
C GLY A 183 2.70 13.33 -7.36
N VAL A 184 3.65 12.82 -6.55
CA VAL A 184 3.63 11.44 -6.05
C VAL A 184 2.48 11.24 -5.07
N VAL A 185 2.30 12.14 -4.10
CA VAL A 185 1.19 12.08 -3.14
C VAL A 185 -0.15 12.10 -3.86
N ALA A 186 -0.37 13.06 -4.78
CA ALA A 186 -1.59 13.13 -5.57
C ALA A 186 -1.83 11.89 -6.44
N SER A 187 -0.76 11.26 -6.94
CA SER A 187 -0.87 10.02 -7.71
C SER A 187 -1.33 8.84 -6.86
N ILE A 188 -0.75 8.67 -5.65
CA ILE A 188 -1.13 7.63 -4.70
C ILE A 188 -2.58 7.80 -4.26
N GLU A 189 -3.00 9.02 -3.92
CA GLU A 189 -4.39 9.29 -3.53
C GLU A 189 -5.39 8.99 -4.66
N ARG A 190 -5.06 9.37 -5.91
CA ARG A 190 -5.89 9.02 -7.07
C ARG A 190 -5.97 7.52 -7.28
N TRP A 191 -4.87 6.80 -7.10
CA TRP A 191 -4.84 5.35 -7.21
C TRP A 191 -5.71 4.69 -6.14
N GLN A 192 -5.57 5.11 -4.87
CA GLN A 192 -6.38 4.61 -3.76
C GLN A 192 -7.87 4.83 -3.99
N LYS A 193 -8.28 6.03 -4.45
CA LYS A 193 -9.67 6.33 -4.78
C LYS A 193 -10.21 5.44 -5.91
N ARG A 194 -9.40 5.20 -6.96
CA ARG A 194 -9.78 4.30 -8.06
C ARG A 194 -9.91 2.85 -7.60
N ALA A 195 -8.97 2.36 -6.80
CA ALA A 195 -9.01 1.01 -6.23
C ALA A 195 -10.25 0.81 -5.35
N GLN A 196 -10.59 1.80 -4.53
CA GLN A 196 -11.78 1.77 -3.70
C GLN A 196 -13.08 1.80 -4.53
N ALA A 197 -13.15 2.64 -5.57
CA ALA A 197 -14.29 2.68 -6.48
C ALA A 197 -14.46 1.36 -7.24
N ALA A 198 -13.38 0.76 -7.72
CA ALA A 198 -13.40 -0.53 -8.39
C ALA A 198 -13.88 -1.66 -7.46
N SER A 199 -13.47 -1.67 -6.19
CA SER A 199 -13.92 -2.66 -5.22
C SER A 199 -15.42 -2.54 -4.93
N VAL A 200 -15.95 -1.31 -4.82
CA VAL A 200 -17.39 -1.07 -4.64
C VAL A 200 -18.18 -1.50 -5.88
N SER A 201 -17.69 -1.21 -7.09
CA SER A 201 -18.33 -1.64 -8.35
C SER A 201 -18.39 -3.16 -8.46
N LEU A 202 -17.30 -3.87 -8.14
CA LEU A 202 -17.27 -5.33 -8.12
C LEU A 202 -18.29 -5.93 -7.15
N VAL A 203 -18.43 -5.36 -5.96
CA VAL A 203 -19.45 -5.81 -4.98
C VAL A 203 -20.86 -5.60 -5.52
N HIS A 204 -21.11 -4.50 -6.24
CA HIS A 204 -22.43 -4.22 -6.83
C HIS A 204 -22.76 -5.17 -7.98
N GLU A 205 -21.83 -5.39 -8.92
CA GLU A 205 -21.99 -6.36 -10.01
C GLU A 205 -22.20 -7.79 -9.49
N PHE A 206 -21.50 -8.16 -8.42
CA PHE A 206 -21.65 -9.46 -7.78
C PHE A 206 -23.07 -9.63 -7.17
N ARG A 207 -23.58 -8.60 -6.50
CA ARG A 207 -24.96 -8.62 -5.96
C ARG A 207 -26.01 -8.73 -7.06
N GLU A 208 -25.86 -7.99 -8.14
CA GLU A 208 -26.78 -8.06 -9.28
C GLU A 208 -26.69 -9.41 -10.01
N GLY A 209 -25.49 -9.97 -10.15
CA GLY A 209 -25.28 -11.29 -10.75
C GLY A 209 -25.95 -12.39 -9.95
N ILE A 210 -25.81 -12.40 -8.63
CA ILE A 210 -26.48 -13.37 -7.74
C ILE A 210 -28.02 -13.20 -7.82
N ALA A 211 -28.52 -11.97 -7.73
CA ALA A 211 -29.97 -11.72 -7.81
C ALA A 211 -30.55 -12.18 -9.16
N ARG A 212 -29.83 -11.99 -10.25
CA ARG A 212 -30.26 -12.42 -11.60
C ARG A 212 -30.21 -13.94 -11.76
N SER A 213 -29.19 -14.62 -11.22
CA SER A 213 -29.09 -16.09 -11.22
C SER A 213 -30.25 -16.74 -10.46
N VAL A 214 -30.55 -16.26 -9.25
CA VAL A 214 -31.67 -16.75 -8.42
C VAL A 214 -33.00 -16.55 -9.12
N GLN A 215 -33.20 -15.40 -9.78
CA GLN A 215 -34.43 -15.12 -10.50
C GLN A 215 -34.58 -16.01 -11.74
N GLN A 216 -33.48 -16.31 -12.42
CA GLN A 216 -33.49 -17.17 -13.60
C GLN A 216 -33.77 -18.63 -13.26
N ASP A 217 -33.28 -19.15 -12.14
CA ASP A 217 -33.54 -20.49 -11.65
C ASP A 217 -35.03 -20.66 -11.26
N ARG A 218 -35.63 -19.64 -10.62
CA ARG A 218 -37.08 -19.65 -10.30
C ARG A 218 -37.93 -19.70 -11.57
N VAL A 219 -37.60 -18.90 -12.58
CA VAL A 219 -38.31 -18.87 -13.87
C VAL A 219 -38.16 -20.21 -14.60
N THR A 220 -37.01 -20.84 -14.52
CA THR A 220 -36.73 -22.12 -15.15
C THR A 220 -37.57 -23.24 -14.54
N ILE A 221 -37.67 -23.31 -13.20
CA ILE A 221 -38.50 -24.30 -12.50
C ILE A 221 -39.97 -24.08 -12.84
N LEU A 222 -40.46 -22.80 -12.85
CA LEU A 222 -41.82 -22.47 -13.18
C LEU A 222 -42.20 -22.91 -14.60
N ASN A 223 -41.32 -22.66 -15.57
CA ASN A 223 -41.59 -22.98 -16.97
C ASN A 223 -41.43 -24.50 -17.27
N ARG A 224 -40.54 -25.21 -16.58
CA ARG A 224 -40.26 -26.61 -16.86
C ARG A 224 -41.21 -27.57 -16.19
N ASP A 225 -41.61 -27.29 -14.95
CA ASP A 225 -42.35 -28.24 -14.12
C ASP A 225 -43.78 -27.78 -13.81
N VAL A 226 -43.98 -26.49 -13.54
CA VAL A 226 -45.28 -25.95 -13.10
C VAL A 226 -46.19 -25.67 -14.30
N LEU A 227 -45.72 -24.98 -15.32
CA LEU A 227 -46.55 -24.56 -16.45
C LEU A 227 -47.10 -25.76 -17.25
N PRO A 228 -46.30 -26.80 -17.59
CA PRO A 228 -46.82 -28.00 -18.27
C PRO A 228 -47.83 -28.77 -17.43
N PHE A 229 -47.61 -28.88 -16.11
CA PHE A 229 -48.56 -29.53 -15.22
C PHE A 229 -49.93 -28.82 -15.22
N PHE A 230 -49.97 -27.51 -15.07
CA PHE A 230 -51.26 -26.78 -15.12
C PHE A 230 -51.92 -26.84 -16.50
N THR A 231 -51.15 -26.80 -17.58
CA THR A 231 -51.65 -26.92 -18.94
C THR A 231 -52.31 -28.30 -19.16
N GLU A 232 -51.69 -29.34 -18.62
CA GLU A 232 -52.17 -30.72 -18.71
C GLU A 232 -53.45 -30.94 -17.87
N VAL A 233 -53.50 -30.38 -16.65
CA VAL A 233 -54.67 -30.45 -15.78
C VAL A 233 -55.84 -29.64 -16.35
N LEU A 234 -55.62 -28.45 -16.92
CA LEU A 234 -56.63 -27.63 -17.54
C LEU A 234 -57.23 -28.23 -18.83
N ALA A 235 -56.48 -29.09 -19.50
CA ALA A 235 -56.93 -29.80 -20.70
C ALA A 235 -57.84 -31.00 -20.37
N ARG A 236 -58.06 -31.36 -19.08
CA ARG A 236 -58.89 -32.43 -18.61
C ARG A 236 -60.06 -31.88 -17.75
N ASP A 237 -61.26 -32.43 -17.90
CA ASP A 237 -62.39 -32.01 -17.12
C ASP A 237 -62.42 -32.54 -15.67
N THR A 238 -61.53 -33.45 -15.30
CA THR A 238 -61.50 -34.09 -13.98
C THR A 238 -60.07 -34.14 -13.42
N ILE A 239 -59.96 -33.81 -12.13
CA ILE A 239 -58.71 -33.93 -11.39
C ILE A 239 -58.57 -35.31 -10.78
N THR A 240 -57.55 -36.04 -11.13
CA THR A 240 -57.29 -37.41 -10.63
C THR A 240 -56.42 -37.40 -9.37
N ASP A 241 -56.36 -38.50 -8.63
CA ASP A 241 -55.47 -38.65 -7.46
C ASP A 241 -53.97 -38.60 -7.89
N ALA A 242 -53.67 -39.04 -9.10
CA ALA A 242 -52.34 -38.94 -9.69
C ALA A 242 -51.94 -37.46 -9.91
N ASP A 243 -52.86 -36.60 -10.30
CA ASP A 243 -52.62 -35.12 -10.46
C ASP A 243 -52.34 -34.47 -9.10
N ARG A 244 -53.03 -34.94 -8.05
CA ARG A 244 -52.80 -34.43 -6.67
C ARG A 244 -51.42 -34.84 -6.16
N GLU A 245 -50.95 -36.06 -6.43
CA GLU A 245 -49.65 -36.56 -6.01
C GLU A 245 -48.52 -35.81 -6.77
N ARG A 246 -48.73 -35.59 -8.09
CA ARG A 246 -47.76 -34.82 -8.90
C ARG A 246 -47.67 -33.37 -8.47
N ALA A 247 -48.79 -32.75 -8.09
CA ALA A 247 -48.82 -31.39 -7.52
C ALA A 247 -48.04 -31.30 -6.20
N ARG A 248 -48.19 -32.32 -5.33
CA ARG A 248 -47.39 -32.42 -4.08
C ARG A 248 -45.92 -32.55 -4.36
N THR A 249 -45.52 -33.39 -5.30
CA THR A 249 -44.10 -33.58 -5.69
C THR A 249 -43.49 -32.30 -6.22
N ILE A 250 -44.23 -31.55 -7.07
CA ILE A 250 -43.80 -30.23 -7.58
C ILE A 250 -43.72 -29.22 -6.44
N ALA A 251 -44.69 -29.16 -5.55
CA ALA A 251 -44.69 -28.24 -4.40
C ALA A 251 -43.53 -28.54 -3.44
N ASP A 252 -43.22 -29.83 -3.20
CA ASP A 252 -42.10 -30.25 -2.35
C ASP A 252 -40.75 -29.96 -3.03
N SER A 253 -40.65 -30.07 -4.36
CA SER A 253 -39.44 -29.69 -5.09
C SER A 253 -39.18 -28.19 -5.01
N ILE A 254 -40.24 -27.36 -5.20
CA ILE A 254 -40.16 -25.90 -5.06
C ILE A 254 -39.80 -25.52 -3.63
N ARG A 255 -40.44 -26.12 -2.64
CA ARG A 255 -40.14 -25.88 -1.22
C ARG A 255 -38.71 -26.25 -0.89
N ARG A 256 -38.20 -27.38 -1.38
CA ARG A 256 -36.84 -27.84 -1.16
C ARG A 256 -35.81 -26.87 -1.75
N VAL A 257 -36.00 -26.42 -2.99
CA VAL A 257 -35.12 -25.44 -3.63
C VAL A 257 -35.15 -24.11 -2.88
N MET A 258 -36.33 -23.64 -2.44
CA MET A 258 -36.45 -22.40 -1.66
C MET A 258 -35.82 -22.51 -0.27
N VAL A 259 -35.93 -23.66 0.39
CA VAL A 259 -35.36 -23.92 1.71
C VAL A 259 -33.85 -24.16 1.59
N GLU A 260 -33.37 -24.93 0.60
CA GLU A 260 -31.95 -25.09 0.33
C GLU A 260 -31.26 -23.78 0.00
N GLU A 261 -31.95 -22.83 -0.67
CA GLU A 261 -31.42 -21.53 -1.00
C GLU A 261 -31.36 -20.58 0.21
N VAL A 262 -32.35 -20.66 1.11
CA VAL A 262 -32.36 -19.94 2.40
C VAL A 262 -31.35 -20.57 3.38
N ASP A 263 -31.15 -21.89 3.30
CA ASP A 263 -30.27 -22.66 4.16
C ASP A 263 -28.82 -22.74 3.67
N ARG A 264 -28.57 -22.40 2.40
CA ARG A 264 -27.20 -22.34 1.86
C ARG A 264 -26.42 -21.22 2.55
N SER A 265 -25.43 -21.60 3.31
CA SER A 265 -24.52 -20.61 3.89
C SER A 265 -23.75 -19.89 2.77
N TRP A 266 -23.51 -18.59 2.92
CA TRP A 266 -22.66 -17.82 1.99
C TRP A 266 -21.28 -18.48 1.81
N LEU A 267 -20.86 -19.26 2.78
CA LEU A 267 -19.60 -19.99 2.79
C LEU A 267 -19.64 -21.20 1.83
N GLU A 268 -20.75 -21.94 1.77
CA GLU A 268 -20.94 -23.01 0.80
C GLU A 268 -20.99 -22.47 -0.64
N ALA A 269 -21.67 -21.34 -0.85
CA ALA A 269 -21.68 -20.66 -2.14
C ALA A 269 -20.27 -20.17 -2.55
N LEU A 270 -19.46 -19.70 -1.59
CA LEU A 270 -18.06 -19.32 -1.85
C LEU A 270 -17.22 -20.52 -2.30
N MET A 271 -17.42 -21.68 -1.69
CA MET A 271 -16.70 -22.91 -2.03
C MET A 271 -17.04 -23.41 -3.43
N GLU A 272 -18.29 -23.30 -3.86
CA GLU A 272 -18.69 -23.62 -5.25
C GLU A 272 -18.05 -22.68 -6.28
N LEU A 273 -18.00 -21.36 -6.00
CA LEU A 273 -17.36 -20.38 -6.86
C LEU A 273 -15.86 -20.62 -7.04
N THR A 274 -15.19 -21.20 -6.04
CA THR A 274 -13.78 -21.57 -6.14
C THR A 274 -13.58 -22.89 -6.89
N GLY A 275 -14.64 -23.45 -7.52
CA GLY A 275 -14.60 -24.65 -8.36
C GLY A 275 -14.46 -25.97 -7.59
N VAL A 276 -14.92 -25.95 -6.36
CA VAL A 276 -14.99 -27.13 -5.51
C VAL A 276 -16.30 -27.88 -5.79
N GLU A 277 -16.35 -28.64 -6.87
CA GLU A 277 -17.48 -29.54 -7.12
C GLU A 277 -17.58 -30.63 -6.04
N ARG A 278 -18.79 -30.84 -5.54
CA ARG A 278 -19.16 -32.02 -4.75
C ARG A 278 -18.98 -33.27 -5.61
N THR A 279 -17.78 -33.76 -5.75
CA THR A 279 -17.57 -35.07 -6.37
C THR A 279 -17.92 -36.18 -5.37
N ASN A 280 -19.05 -36.81 -5.62
CA ASN A 280 -19.55 -37.98 -4.88
C ASN A 280 -18.74 -39.23 -5.25
N ARG A 281 -17.41 -39.14 -5.41
CA ARG A 281 -16.49 -40.27 -5.63
C ARG A 281 -15.91 -40.72 -4.30
N PRO A 282 -16.08 -41.97 -3.89
CA PRO A 282 -15.41 -42.55 -2.71
C PRO A 282 -13.91 -42.52 -2.96
N GLY A 283 -13.16 -41.72 -2.16
CA GLY A 283 -11.71 -41.58 -2.23
C GLY A 283 -11.17 -40.21 -2.71
N ALA A 284 -12.01 -39.29 -3.16
CA ALA A 284 -11.58 -37.93 -3.45
C ALA A 284 -11.50 -37.12 -2.13
N ALA A 285 -10.40 -36.43 -1.92
CA ALA A 285 -10.20 -35.56 -0.77
C ALA A 285 -11.30 -34.48 -0.77
N ARG A 286 -12.01 -34.37 0.34
CA ARG A 286 -13.16 -33.45 0.53
C ARG A 286 -12.67 -32.11 0.99
N VAL A 287 -13.09 -31.03 0.32
CA VAL A 287 -13.20 -29.75 1.00
C VAL A 287 -14.26 -29.90 2.09
N VAL A 288 -13.84 -29.74 3.33
CA VAL A 288 -14.73 -29.91 4.47
C VAL A 288 -15.08 -28.54 5.00
N VAL A 289 -16.34 -28.14 4.81
CA VAL A 289 -16.96 -27.05 5.58
C VAL A 289 -17.62 -27.70 6.78
N ASP A 290 -17.13 -27.40 7.96
CA ASP A 290 -17.71 -27.83 9.23
C ASP A 290 -18.26 -26.59 9.94
N ASP A 291 -19.56 -26.36 9.78
CA ASP A 291 -20.31 -25.25 10.39
C ASP A 291 -21.66 -25.75 10.92
N PRO A 292 -21.65 -26.62 11.95
CA PRO A 292 -22.85 -27.30 12.45
C PRO A 292 -23.88 -26.34 13.06
N HIS A 293 -23.43 -25.19 13.56
CA HIS A 293 -24.27 -24.19 14.22
C HIS A 293 -24.55 -22.95 13.37
N ARG A 294 -24.19 -22.98 12.06
CA ARG A 294 -24.34 -21.85 11.14
C ARG A 294 -23.65 -20.55 11.63
N ALA A 295 -22.55 -20.70 12.32
CA ALA A 295 -21.74 -19.60 12.82
C ALA A 295 -21.29 -18.62 11.71
N ALA A 296 -21.15 -19.13 10.47
CA ALA A 296 -20.91 -18.29 9.28
C ALA A 296 -21.98 -17.22 9.06
N SER A 297 -23.23 -17.44 9.49
CA SER A 297 -24.32 -16.48 9.31
C SER A 297 -24.18 -15.23 10.20
N ALA A 298 -23.50 -15.35 11.34
CA ALA A 298 -23.23 -14.26 12.28
C ALA A 298 -22.11 -13.32 11.83
N MET A 299 -21.35 -13.69 10.80
CA MET A 299 -20.26 -12.83 10.30
C MET A 299 -20.77 -11.56 9.64
N THR A 300 -20.12 -10.44 9.91
CA THR A 300 -20.37 -9.15 9.25
C THR A 300 -19.99 -9.19 7.77
N VAL A 301 -20.48 -8.22 6.98
CA VAL A 301 -20.14 -8.10 5.56
C VAL A 301 -18.63 -7.93 5.34
N ALA A 302 -17.93 -7.21 6.23
CA ALA A 302 -16.49 -7.00 6.17
C ALA A 302 -15.73 -8.33 6.39
N GLN A 303 -16.13 -9.13 7.37
CA GLN A 303 -15.55 -10.43 7.68
C GLN A 303 -15.74 -11.42 6.53
N ARG A 304 -16.96 -11.51 5.98
CA ARG A 304 -17.26 -12.35 4.79
C ARG A 304 -16.42 -11.94 3.58
N THR A 305 -16.23 -10.64 3.37
CA THR A 305 -15.42 -10.11 2.26
C THR A 305 -13.93 -10.45 2.43
N ALA A 306 -13.41 -10.38 3.65
CA ALA A 306 -12.03 -10.73 3.95
C ALA A 306 -11.74 -12.23 3.70
N ILE A 307 -12.63 -13.12 4.15
CA ILE A 307 -12.53 -14.56 3.89
C ILE A 307 -12.62 -14.82 2.38
N ARG A 308 -13.56 -14.20 1.67
CA ARG A 308 -13.70 -14.36 0.22
C ARG A 308 -12.44 -13.94 -0.51
N ALA A 309 -11.85 -12.79 -0.17
CA ALA A 309 -10.61 -12.32 -0.79
C ALA A 309 -9.45 -13.30 -0.59
N LEU A 310 -9.32 -13.87 0.61
CA LEU A 310 -8.32 -14.87 0.92
C LEU A 310 -8.53 -16.17 0.10
N PHE A 311 -9.76 -16.64 -0.02
CA PHE A 311 -10.08 -17.87 -0.78
C PHE A 311 -9.84 -17.70 -2.27
N VAL A 312 -10.20 -16.53 -2.85
CA VAL A 312 -9.89 -16.21 -4.25
C VAL A 312 -8.38 -16.18 -4.46
N ALA A 313 -7.62 -15.58 -3.55
CA ALA A 313 -6.16 -15.54 -3.63
C ALA A 313 -5.53 -16.95 -3.55
N PHE A 314 -6.10 -17.86 -2.77
CA PHE A 314 -5.67 -19.25 -2.78
C PHE A 314 -5.98 -19.94 -4.12
N ALA A 315 -7.20 -19.77 -4.64
CA ALA A 315 -7.64 -20.36 -5.89
C ALA A 315 -6.82 -19.90 -7.10
N ASP A 316 -6.39 -18.64 -7.11
CA ASP A 316 -5.57 -18.05 -8.17
C ASP A 316 -4.09 -18.46 -8.09
N HIS A 317 -3.65 -19.05 -6.97
CA HIS A 317 -2.26 -19.45 -6.81
C HIS A 317 -1.96 -20.76 -7.56
N PRO A 318 -0.98 -20.80 -8.48
CA PRO A 318 -0.74 -21.95 -9.37
C PRO A 318 -0.32 -23.24 -8.65
N GLY A 319 0.12 -23.15 -7.40
CA GLY A 319 0.47 -24.30 -6.58
C GLY A 319 -0.63 -24.74 -5.61
N PHE A 320 -1.79 -24.10 -5.61
CA PHE A 320 -2.86 -24.41 -4.67
C PHE A 320 -3.57 -25.72 -5.05
N THR A 321 -3.68 -26.62 -4.08
CA THR A 321 -4.42 -27.88 -4.24
C THR A 321 -5.74 -27.77 -3.49
N ARG A 322 -6.84 -27.75 -4.22
CA ARG A 322 -8.20 -27.56 -3.68
C ARG A 322 -8.61 -28.64 -2.67
N ASP A 323 -8.04 -29.83 -2.78
CA ASP A 323 -8.39 -30.99 -1.94
C ASP A 323 -7.97 -30.84 -0.47
N HIS A 324 -7.14 -29.85 -0.16
CA HIS A 324 -6.61 -29.61 1.19
C HIS A 324 -7.10 -28.32 1.83
N LEU A 325 -8.22 -27.73 1.33
CA LEU A 325 -8.84 -26.57 1.97
C LEU A 325 -9.91 -27.06 2.96
N ARG A 326 -9.76 -26.68 4.22
CA ARG A 326 -10.74 -26.94 5.29
C ARG A 326 -11.09 -25.65 5.98
N ILE A 327 -12.37 -25.50 6.31
CA ILE A 327 -12.86 -24.45 7.19
C ILE A 327 -13.76 -25.09 8.24
N ALA A 328 -13.43 -24.85 9.51
CA ALA A 328 -14.23 -25.26 10.63
C ALA A 328 -14.63 -24.02 11.42
N LEU A 329 -15.92 -23.86 11.68
CA LEU A 329 -16.48 -22.80 12.49
C LEU A 329 -17.16 -23.42 13.70
N SER A 330 -16.94 -22.83 14.87
CA SER A 330 -17.55 -23.28 16.11
C SER A 330 -18.13 -22.10 16.88
N ASP A 331 -19.31 -22.30 17.40
CA ASP A 331 -19.99 -21.41 18.32
C ASP A 331 -19.57 -21.80 19.76
N GLN A 332 -18.97 -20.89 20.50
CA GLN A 332 -18.57 -21.07 21.90
C GLN A 332 -19.36 -20.17 22.87
N GLY A 333 -20.55 -19.72 22.46
CA GLY A 333 -21.42 -18.86 23.26
C GLY A 333 -21.19 -17.39 22.96
N ASP A 334 -20.36 -16.69 23.74
CA ASP A 334 -20.13 -15.24 23.54
C ASP A 334 -19.18 -14.92 22.38
N LEU A 335 -18.36 -15.86 21.95
CA LEU A 335 -17.41 -15.71 20.86
C LEU A 335 -17.49 -16.87 19.88
N ASN A 336 -17.63 -16.56 18.61
CA ASN A 336 -17.46 -17.53 17.55
C ASN A 336 -15.98 -17.69 17.19
N SER A 337 -15.54 -18.91 16.92
CA SER A 337 -14.18 -19.18 16.47
C SER A 337 -14.15 -19.88 15.12
N GLY A 338 -13.11 -19.60 14.32
CA GLY A 338 -12.90 -20.22 13.03
C GLY A 338 -11.48 -20.70 12.82
N VAL A 339 -11.34 -21.82 12.14
CA VAL A 339 -10.06 -22.40 11.71
C VAL A 339 -10.10 -22.64 10.21
N ILE A 340 -9.19 -22.02 9.47
CA ILE A 340 -8.98 -22.25 8.04
C ILE A 340 -7.65 -22.95 7.88
N THR A 341 -7.64 -24.12 7.22
CA THR A 341 -6.43 -24.85 6.86
C THR A 341 -6.33 -24.96 5.34
N ALA A 342 -5.17 -24.61 4.78
CA ALA A 342 -4.91 -24.67 3.35
C ALA A 342 -3.51 -25.20 3.09
N GLN A 343 -3.35 -26.10 2.13
CA GLN A 343 -2.03 -26.56 1.71
C GLN A 343 -1.64 -25.90 0.40
N VAL A 344 -0.48 -25.23 0.41
CA VAL A 344 0.09 -24.59 -0.77
C VAL A 344 1.56 -25.02 -0.85
N PRO A 345 1.97 -25.73 -1.90
CA PRO A 345 3.31 -26.33 -2.00
C PRO A 345 4.38 -25.28 -2.34
N VAL A 346 4.56 -24.30 -1.47
CA VAL A 346 5.59 -23.27 -1.52
C VAL A 346 6.29 -23.18 -0.17
N THR A 347 7.47 -22.56 -0.13
CA THR A 347 8.19 -22.34 1.12
C THR A 347 7.46 -21.35 2.01
N ASP A 348 7.57 -21.51 3.34
CA ASP A 348 6.88 -20.66 4.33
C ASP A 348 7.17 -19.17 4.13
N SER A 349 8.38 -18.81 3.68
CA SER A 349 8.75 -17.41 3.42
C SER A 349 8.01 -16.81 2.22
N VAL A 350 7.83 -17.58 1.15
CA VAL A 350 7.08 -17.16 -0.04
C VAL A 350 5.59 -17.07 0.31
N MET A 351 5.06 -18.04 1.05
CA MET A 351 3.67 -18.02 1.50
C MET A 351 3.37 -16.78 2.34
N ARG A 352 4.23 -16.48 3.32
CA ARG A 352 4.11 -15.28 4.16
C ARG A 352 4.11 -13.98 3.33
N SER A 353 4.99 -13.86 2.35
CA SER A 353 5.10 -12.65 1.54
C SER A 353 3.91 -12.50 0.57
N THR A 354 3.48 -13.58 -0.07
CA THR A 354 2.39 -13.58 -1.06
C THR A 354 1.03 -13.27 -0.41
N PHE A 355 0.76 -13.88 0.74
CA PHE A 355 -0.54 -13.73 1.41
C PHE A 355 -0.54 -12.67 2.53
N ALA A 356 0.58 -11.99 2.80
CA ALA A 356 0.68 -10.94 3.80
C ALA A 356 -0.41 -9.84 3.72
N PRO A 357 -0.79 -9.33 2.53
CA PRO A 357 -1.85 -8.34 2.42
C PRO A 357 -3.21 -8.87 2.90
N PHE A 358 -3.51 -10.13 2.61
CA PHE A 358 -4.77 -10.77 3.03
C PHE A 358 -4.80 -11.01 4.54
N PHE A 359 -3.68 -11.43 5.14
CA PHE A 359 -3.57 -11.56 6.60
C PHE A 359 -3.69 -10.21 7.31
N ALA A 360 -3.21 -9.12 6.71
CA ALA A 360 -3.40 -7.79 7.25
C ALA A 360 -4.89 -7.38 7.27
N VAL A 361 -5.63 -7.68 6.20
CA VAL A 361 -7.08 -7.46 6.14
C VAL A 361 -7.81 -8.33 7.16
N MET A 362 -7.45 -9.62 7.27
CA MET A 362 -8.03 -10.52 8.28
C MET A 362 -7.81 -10.01 9.70
N ARG A 363 -6.61 -9.51 10.04
CA ARG A 363 -6.33 -8.91 11.36
C ARG A 363 -7.14 -7.65 11.65
N ALA A 364 -7.56 -6.93 10.62
CA ALA A 364 -8.35 -5.71 10.79
C ALA A 364 -9.83 -5.99 11.09
N VAL A 365 -10.35 -7.17 10.71
CA VAL A 365 -11.77 -7.51 10.81
C VAL A 365 -12.08 -8.66 11.78
N PHE A 366 -11.07 -9.44 12.18
CA PHE A 366 -11.18 -10.53 13.14
C PHE A 366 -10.34 -10.29 14.39
N THR A 367 -10.85 -10.72 15.51
CA THR A 367 -10.11 -10.71 16.77
C THR A 367 -9.24 -11.98 16.91
N ASN A 368 -8.11 -11.88 17.58
CA ASN A 368 -7.21 -13.00 17.90
C ASN A 368 -6.76 -13.82 16.67
N LEU A 369 -6.42 -13.14 15.54
CA LEU A 369 -5.92 -13.84 14.36
C LEU A 369 -4.51 -14.40 14.61
N GLU A 370 -4.40 -15.72 14.66
CA GLU A 370 -3.15 -16.47 14.67
C GLU A 370 -2.89 -17.08 13.29
N VAL A 371 -1.67 -16.93 12.78
CA VAL A 371 -1.24 -17.45 11.47
C VAL A 371 -0.05 -18.36 11.68
N GLU A 372 -0.24 -19.65 11.46
CA GLU A 372 0.77 -20.68 11.64
C GLU A 372 1.12 -21.31 10.28
N PHE A 373 2.40 -21.57 10.05
CA PHE A 373 2.91 -22.22 8.84
C PHE A 373 3.75 -23.42 9.26
N VAL A 374 3.34 -24.60 8.83
CA VAL A 374 4.06 -25.86 9.11
C VAL A 374 4.09 -26.71 7.85
N GLN A 375 5.27 -26.96 7.31
CA GLN A 375 5.50 -27.88 6.18
C GLN A 375 4.56 -27.63 4.97
N SER A 376 4.45 -26.37 4.52
CA SER A 376 3.57 -25.94 3.42
C SER A 376 2.06 -25.96 3.74
N GLU A 377 1.70 -26.19 4.99
CA GLU A 377 0.34 -26.06 5.48
C GLU A 377 0.17 -24.73 6.22
N LEU A 378 -0.82 -23.95 5.80
CA LEU A 378 -1.24 -22.72 6.45
C LEU A 378 -2.43 -23.03 7.36
N THR A 379 -2.31 -22.67 8.62
CA THR A 379 -3.42 -22.70 9.57
C THR A 379 -3.69 -21.28 10.07
N LEU A 380 -4.93 -20.82 9.87
CA LEU A 380 -5.44 -19.54 10.37
C LEU A 380 -6.46 -19.82 11.47
N ARG A 381 -6.25 -19.29 12.67
CA ARG A 381 -7.23 -19.30 13.76
C ARG A 381 -7.68 -17.88 14.02
N PHE A 382 -8.97 -17.66 14.14
CA PHE A 382 -9.54 -16.33 14.37
C PHE A 382 -10.82 -16.41 15.20
N SER A 383 -11.17 -15.30 15.83
CA SER A 383 -12.41 -15.14 16.60
C SER A 383 -13.19 -13.93 16.09
N TYR A 384 -14.52 -13.95 16.28
CA TYR A 384 -15.43 -12.85 15.93
C TYR A 384 -16.65 -12.85 16.85
N ASP A 385 -17.15 -11.65 17.12
CA ASP A 385 -18.30 -11.46 17.99
C ASP A 385 -19.61 -11.78 17.27
N HIS A 386 -20.64 -12.14 18.01
CA HIS A 386 -22.01 -12.17 17.57
C HIS A 386 -22.50 -10.73 17.41
N ASP A 387 -22.92 -10.32 16.18
CA ASP A 387 -23.66 -9.07 15.98
C ASP A 387 -25.11 -9.18 16.44
#